data_8162a882dda810cfdcf75172e1e1ac86
#
_entry.id   8162a882dda810cfdcf75172e1e1ac86
#
_cell.length_a   1.000
_cell.length_b   1.000
_cell.length_c   1.000
_cell.angle_alpha   90.00
_cell.angle_beta   90.00
_cell.angle_gamma   90.00
#
_symmetry.space_group_name_H-M   'P 1'
#
loop_
_entity.id
_entity.type
_entity.pdbx_description
1 polymer ?
#
loop_
_entity_poly.entity_id
_entity_poly.type
_entity_poly.pdbx_seq_one_letter_code
_entity_poly.pdbx_strand_id
1 'polypeptide(L)'
;MELRPTIDREWLEHTAVRDPFSHAYGLWDLDHAPNRVRFVSALDGDQTVGYLLVWLGHPTRTIVHWVGSDPRARILADALPPRPLIAIVPEVFQDVTVAARGPARPFTLLLLVNEPTAPPRTNPNPLASVQVRRLERSDHPTLAAFAERQSDPVPAEYPNLDPGEDWIWGAFEQGKLVGAIRAAVRLTDVWLVGGVFVDPASRGRGIGRALVETALVSAREARVRVGLYVREDRLAARRLYERLGFRPTGRRTWLDLGAGFAP
;
A
#
# COMPACT_ATOMS: atom_id res chain seq x y z
N MET A 1 13.39 28.04 0.85
CA MET A 1 12.50 26.87 1.02
C MET A 1 11.19 27.34 1.58
N GLU A 2 10.07 26.94 0.99
CA GLU A 2 8.70 27.30 1.37
C GLU A 2 7.86 26.02 1.50
N LEU A 3 6.93 26.02 2.47
CA LEU A 3 5.88 25.00 2.56
C LEU A 3 4.57 25.53 1.98
N ARG A 4 3.96 24.76 1.08
CA ARG A 4 2.68 25.11 0.45
C ARG A 4 1.65 24.02 0.76
N PRO A 5 0.46 24.34 1.30
CA PRO A 5 -0.55 23.35 1.69
C PRO A 5 -1.37 22.83 0.49
N THR A 6 -0.74 22.64 -0.64
CA THR A 6 -1.31 22.14 -1.90
C THR A 6 -0.26 21.32 -2.65
N ILE A 7 -0.70 20.64 -3.69
CA ILE A 7 0.15 19.99 -4.69
C ILE A 7 -0.21 20.53 -6.06
N ASP A 8 0.81 20.79 -6.87
CA ASP A 8 0.62 21.06 -8.29
C ASP A 8 0.34 19.73 -9.01
N ARG A 9 -0.85 19.62 -9.59
CA ARG A 9 -1.29 18.39 -10.26
C ARG A 9 -0.46 18.09 -11.50
N GLU A 10 -0.15 19.09 -12.31
CA GLU A 10 0.62 18.92 -13.54
C GLU A 10 2.04 18.44 -13.22
N TRP A 11 2.66 19.04 -12.20
CA TRP A 11 3.95 18.59 -11.69
C TRP A 11 3.89 17.14 -11.19
N LEU A 12 2.85 16.77 -10.44
CA LEU A 12 2.66 15.41 -9.89
C LEU A 12 2.54 14.39 -11.02
N GLU A 13 1.70 14.66 -12.02
CA GLU A 13 1.51 13.81 -13.19
C GLU A 13 2.82 13.66 -13.99
N HIS A 14 3.51 14.76 -14.24
CA HIS A 14 4.79 14.73 -14.96
C HIS A 14 5.87 13.92 -14.22
N THR A 15 5.96 14.08 -12.90
CA THR A 15 6.95 13.37 -12.08
C THR A 15 6.62 11.88 -11.97
N ALA A 16 5.34 11.53 -11.90
CA ALA A 16 4.88 10.16 -11.87
C ALA A 16 5.22 9.35 -13.13
N VAL A 17 5.42 9.99 -14.28
CA VAL A 17 5.90 9.29 -15.49
C VAL A 17 7.24 8.60 -15.23
N ARG A 18 8.12 9.21 -14.41
CA ARG A 18 9.46 8.68 -14.11
C ARG A 18 9.48 7.74 -12.90
N ASP A 19 8.65 8.01 -11.90
CA ASP A 19 8.54 7.21 -10.67
C ASP A 19 7.06 6.99 -10.30
N PRO A 20 6.33 6.20 -11.08
CA PRO A 20 4.88 6.04 -10.91
C PRO A 20 4.51 5.41 -9.57
N PHE A 21 5.33 4.53 -9.02
CA PHE A 21 5.01 3.84 -7.77
C PHE A 21 5.14 4.73 -6.54
N SER A 22 6.10 5.66 -6.52
CA SER A 22 6.23 6.61 -5.41
C SER A 22 5.10 7.64 -5.40
N HIS A 23 4.56 7.98 -6.57
CA HIS A 23 3.49 8.96 -6.72
C HIS A 23 2.09 8.34 -6.82
N ALA A 24 1.98 7.01 -6.85
CA ALA A 24 0.72 6.29 -7.11
C ALA A 24 -0.40 6.67 -6.14
N TYR A 25 -0.13 6.70 -4.84
CA TYR A 25 -1.12 7.13 -3.84
C TYR A 25 -1.52 8.60 -4.03
N GLY A 26 -0.56 9.48 -4.33
CA GLY A 26 -0.83 10.90 -4.54
C GLY A 26 -1.82 11.14 -5.68
N LEU A 27 -1.59 10.52 -6.84
CA LEU A 27 -2.48 10.61 -7.99
C LEU A 27 -3.84 9.97 -7.72
N TRP A 28 -3.83 8.76 -7.16
CA TRP A 28 -5.07 8.02 -6.89
C TRP A 28 -5.98 8.76 -5.91
N ASP A 29 -5.43 9.20 -4.78
CA ASP A 29 -6.21 9.80 -3.72
C ASP A 29 -6.74 11.19 -4.09
N LEU A 30 -6.00 11.91 -4.95
CA LEU A 30 -6.45 13.19 -5.49
C LEU A 30 -7.78 13.06 -6.26
N ASP A 31 -7.96 11.96 -6.99
CA ASP A 31 -9.14 11.72 -7.82
C ASP A 31 -10.26 10.96 -7.09
N HIS A 32 -9.90 10.04 -6.18
CA HIS A 32 -10.86 9.10 -5.59
C HIS A 32 -11.22 9.41 -4.14
N ALA A 33 -10.39 10.21 -3.44
CA ALA A 33 -10.63 10.54 -2.04
C ALA A 33 -10.24 11.99 -1.67
N PRO A 34 -10.58 13.01 -2.47
CA PRO A 34 -10.09 14.39 -2.29
C PRO A 34 -10.43 14.97 -0.92
N ASN A 35 -11.54 14.54 -0.31
CA ASN A 35 -11.97 14.98 1.01
C ASN A 35 -11.24 14.27 2.18
N ARG A 36 -10.47 13.22 1.88
CA ARG A 36 -9.74 12.40 2.87
C ARG A 36 -8.23 12.60 2.80
N VAL A 37 -7.76 13.44 1.91
CA VAL A 37 -6.34 13.72 1.73
C VAL A 37 -6.01 15.19 1.87
N ARG A 38 -4.81 15.45 2.33
CA ARG A 38 -4.19 16.78 2.28
C ARG A 38 -2.78 16.64 1.74
N PHE A 39 -2.33 17.65 1.05
CA PHE A 39 -0.96 17.72 0.54
C PHE A 39 -0.24 18.89 1.19
N VAL A 40 1.06 18.73 1.42
CA VAL A 40 1.96 19.81 1.75
C VAL A 40 3.21 19.65 0.88
N SER A 41 3.48 20.59 0.01
CA SER A 41 4.66 20.59 -0.86
C SER A 41 5.79 21.41 -0.26
N ALA A 42 7.02 20.95 -0.44
CA ALA A 42 8.24 21.72 -0.19
C ALA A 42 8.74 22.29 -1.51
N LEU A 43 8.93 23.61 -1.56
CA LEU A 43 9.38 24.33 -2.75
C LEU A 43 10.75 25.00 -2.50
N ASP A 44 11.59 24.97 -3.53
CA ASP A 44 12.78 25.79 -3.64
C ASP A 44 12.61 26.73 -4.83
N GLY A 45 12.24 28.00 -4.56
CA GLY A 45 11.65 28.86 -5.58
C GLY A 45 10.34 28.25 -6.11
N ASP A 46 10.24 28.11 -7.42
CA ASP A 46 9.07 27.49 -8.08
C ASP A 46 9.19 25.97 -8.23
N GLN A 47 10.32 25.37 -7.83
CA GLN A 47 10.55 23.95 -7.96
C GLN A 47 10.04 23.17 -6.76
N THR A 48 9.09 22.26 -6.94
CA THR A 48 8.72 21.26 -5.93
C THR A 48 9.83 20.23 -5.78
N VAL A 49 10.33 20.04 -4.56
CA VAL A 49 11.41 19.09 -4.22
C VAL A 49 10.93 17.88 -3.43
N GLY A 50 9.67 17.89 -2.98
CA GLY A 50 9.02 16.78 -2.30
C GLY A 50 7.69 17.19 -1.72
N TYR A 51 6.91 16.23 -1.23
CA TYR A 51 5.62 16.51 -0.59
C TYR A 51 5.25 15.47 0.47
N LEU A 52 4.34 15.86 1.35
CA LEU A 52 3.58 14.96 2.21
C LEU A 52 2.21 14.73 1.58
N LEU A 53 1.82 13.46 1.47
CA LEU A 53 0.44 13.03 1.31
C LEU A 53 -0.08 12.62 2.70
N VAL A 54 -1.06 13.32 3.21
CA VAL A 54 -1.65 13.09 4.54
C VAL A 54 -3.01 12.46 4.36
N TRP A 55 -3.12 11.16 4.68
CA TRP A 55 -4.36 10.42 4.62
C TRP A 55 -5.12 10.47 5.94
N LEU A 56 -6.37 10.92 5.90
CA LEU A 56 -7.25 11.13 7.05
C LEU A 56 -8.34 10.05 7.17
N GLY A 57 -8.38 9.10 6.24
CA GLY A 57 -9.42 8.06 6.19
C GLY A 57 -9.21 6.87 7.15
N HIS A 58 -8.10 6.81 7.88
CA HIS A 58 -7.88 5.75 8.87
C HIS A 58 -8.61 6.06 10.18
N PRO A 59 -9.33 5.09 10.80
CA PRO A 59 -10.23 5.36 11.91
C PRO A 59 -9.56 5.88 13.19
N THR A 60 -8.29 5.58 13.40
CA THR A 60 -7.60 5.88 14.67
C THR A 60 -6.27 6.61 14.51
N ARG A 61 -5.79 6.82 13.30
CA ARG A 61 -4.45 7.40 13.04
C ARG A 61 -4.46 8.24 11.77
N THR A 62 -3.54 9.17 11.69
CA THR A 62 -3.17 9.80 10.43
C THR A 62 -2.09 8.97 9.74
N ILE A 63 -2.20 8.75 8.43
CA ILE A 63 -1.15 8.09 7.65
C ILE A 63 -0.49 9.14 6.75
N VAL A 64 0.83 9.19 6.77
CA VAL A 64 1.60 10.14 5.97
C VAL A 64 2.54 9.39 5.04
N HIS A 65 2.46 9.68 3.75
CA HIS A 65 3.47 9.30 2.78
C HIS A 65 4.34 10.53 2.49
N TRP A 66 5.61 10.43 2.81
CA TRP A 66 6.60 11.44 2.43
C TRP A 66 7.23 11.02 1.10
N VAL A 67 7.03 11.82 0.07
CA VAL A 67 7.50 11.54 -1.29
C VAL A 67 8.58 12.55 -1.68
N GLY A 68 9.62 12.03 -2.34
CA GLY A 68 10.83 12.77 -2.67
C GLY A 68 11.97 12.46 -1.69
N SER A 69 13.19 12.44 -2.21
CA SER A 69 14.41 12.16 -1.43
C SER A 69 15.42 13.30 -1.49
N ASP A 70 15.05 14.44 -2.08
CA ASP A 70 15.90 15.63 -2.10
C ASP A 70 16.13 16.12 -0.66
N PRO A 71 17.38 16.27 -0.19
CA PRO A 71 17.67 16.71 1.17
C PRO A 71 17.01 18.04 1.58
N ARG A 72 16.70 18.90 0.61
CA ARG A 72 16.01 20.19 0.82
C ARG A 72 14.56 19.96 1.29
N ALA A 73 13.95 18.84 0.94
CA ALA A 73 12.59 18.49 1.38
C ALA A 73 12.47 18.19 2.88
N ARG A 74 13.59 18.17 3.64
CA ARG A 74 13.58 17.98 5.11
C ARG A 74 12.68 18.96 5.87
N ILE A 75 12.41 20.13 5.31
CA ILE A 75 11.48 21.13 5.87
C ILE A 75 10.05 20.57 6.05
N LEU A 76 9.68 19.52 5.31
CA LEU A 76 8.38 18.86 5.46
C LEU A 76 8.16 18.25 6.84
N ALA A 77 9.24 18.04 7.63
CA ALA A 77 9.12 17.58 9.01
C ALA A 77 8.30 18.54 9.89
N ASP A 78 8.36 19.85 9.60
CA ASP A 78 7.61 20.89 10.34
C ASP A 78 6.10 20.78 10.07
N ALA A 79 5.72 20.25 8.91
CA ALA A 79 4.33 20.08 8.48
C ALA A 79 3.75 18.70 8.83
N LEU A 80 4.51 17.80 9.44
CA LEU A 80 3.98 16.49 9.86
C LEU A 80 2.82 16.69 10.83
N PRO A 81 1.70 15.92 10.71
CA PRO A 81 0.60 15.95 11.65
C PRO A 81 1.02 15.57 13.07
N PRO A 82 0.22 15.95 14.09
CA PRO A 82 0.43 15.46 15.45
C PRO A 82 0.20 13.94 15.56
N ARG A 83 0.69 13.35 16.63
CA ARG A 83 0.45 11.93 16.98
C ARG A 83 -1.02 11.70 17.39
N PRO A 84 -1.59 10.50 17.19
CA PRO A 84 -0.96 9.30 16.63
C PRO A 84 -0.87 9.31 15.11
N LEU A 85 0.29 8.98 14.56
CA LEU A 85 0.47 8.89 13.11
C LEU A 85 1.33 7.69 12.70
N ILE A 86 1.15 7.27 11.46
CA ILE A 86 2.06 6.38 10.74
C ILE A 86 2.73 7.22 9.67
N ALA A 87 4.06 7.27 9.66
CA ALA A 87 4.81 7.96 8.62
C ALA A 87 5.59 6.95 7.77
N ILE A 88 5.36 6.98 6.46
CA ILE A 88 6.09 6.19 5.46
C ILE A 88 7.03 7.15 4.75
N VAL A 89 8.31 7.07 5.08
CA VAL A 89 9.30 8.07 4.70
C VAL A 89 10.47 7.44 3.94
N PRO A 90 11.16 8.18 3.06
CA PRO A 90 12.50 7.80 2.60
C PRO A 90 13.45 7.61 3.79
N GLU A 91 14.37 6.65 3.73
CA GLU A 91 15.32 6.37 4.83
C GLU A 91 16.08 7.63 5.27
N VAL A 92 16.43 8.50 4.32
CA VAL A 92 17.16 9.76 4.57
C VAL A 92 16.42 10.75 5.48
N PHE A 93 15.10 10.58 5.65
CA PHE A 93 14.27 11.47 6.50
C PHE A 93 13.79 10.80 7.78
N GLN A 94 14.24 9.59 8.09
CA GLN A 94 13.87 8.89 9.32
C GLN A 94 14.20 9.73 10.56
N ASP A 95 15.44 10.19 10.70
CA ASP A 95 15.93 10.88 11.89
C ASP A 95 15.22 12.23 12.10
N VAL A 96 15.00 12.99 11.04
CA VAL A 96 14.28 14.27 11.13
C VAL A 96 12.80 14.06 11.48
N THR A 97 12.19 12.97 11.02
CA THR A 97 10.81 12.61 11.39
C THR A 97 10.72 12.26 12.88
N VAL A 98 11.64 11.46 13.37
CA VAL A 98 11.72 11.09 14.79
C VAL A 98 12.02 12.32 15.66
N ALA A 99 12.91 13.20 15.24
CA ALA A 99 13.19 14.45 15.94
C ALA A 99 11.94 15.36 16.04
N ALA A 100 11.15 15.43 14.96
CA ALA A 100 9.95 16.26 14.90
C ALA A 100 8.77 15.71 15.71
N ARG A 101 8.63 14.39 15.82
CA ARG A 101 7.41 13.74 16.36
C ARG A 101 7.68 12.76 17.50
N GLY A 102 8.93 12.59 17.93
CA GLY A 102 9.35 11.72 19.05
C GLY A 102 9.59 10.27 18.62
N PRO A 103 9.88 9.39 19.58
CA PRO A 103 10.29 8.02 19.33
C PRO A 103 9.25 7.23 18.55
N ALA A 104 9.73 6.37 17.66
CA ALA A 104 8.91 5.54 16.79
C ALA A 104 9.41 4.10 16.81
N ARG A 105 8.53 3.16 16.43
CA ARG A 105 8.95 1.79 16.05
C ARG A 105 9.20 1.75 14.56
N PRO A 106 10.46 1.71 14.10
CA PRO A 106 10.76 1.63 12.68
C PRO A 106 10.69 0.20 12.17
N PHE A 107 10.31 0.04 10.90
CA PHE A 107 10.63 -1.14 10.11
C PHE A 107 10.75 -0.78 8.62
N THR A 108 11.60 -1.52 7.91
CA THR A 108 11.82 -1.29 6.49
C THR A 108 10.72 -1.93 5.67
N LEU A 109 10.18 -1.13 4.73
CA LEU A 109 9.33 -1.59 3.64
C LEU A 109 10.15 -1.67 2.36
N LEU A 110 10.06 -2.79 1.68
CA LEU A 110 10.55 -2.96 0.31
C LEU A 110 9.40 -2.71 -0.65
N LEU A 111 9.63 -1.86 -1.63
CA LEU A 111 8.79 -1.78 -2.83
C LEU A 111 9.24 -2.89 -3.77
N LEU A 112 8.35 -3.81 -4.07
CA LEU A 112 8.56 -4.87 -5.04
C LEU A 112 7.69 -4.60 -6.27
N VAL A 113 8.25 -4.74 -7.47
CA VAL A 113 7.55 -4.49 -8.73
C VAL A 113 7.57 -5.75 -9.59
N ASN A 114 6.44 -6.04 -10.22
CA ASN A 114 6.27 -7.07 -11.25
C ASN A 114 5.98 -6.39 -12.59
N GLU A 115 6.82 -6.66 -13.58
CA GLU A 115 6.64 -6.21 -14.95
C GLU A 115 5.72 -7.20 -15.71
N PRO A 116 4.82 -6.73 -16.59
CA PRO A 116 3.83 -7.59 -17.25
C PRO A 116 4.42 -8.52 -18.34
N THR A 117 5.73 -8.58 -18.48
CA THR A 117 6.43 -9.17 -19.63
C THR A 117 6.52 -10.70 -19.66
N ALA A 118 6.20 -11.40 -18.57
CA ALA A 118 6.26 -12.86 -18.55
C ALA A 118 4.87 -13.47 -18.42
N PRO A 119 4.52 -14.51 -19.23
CA PRO A 119 3.31 -15.27 -18.98
C PRO A 119 3.36 -15.85 -17.55
N PRO A 120 2.22 -15.92 -16.86
CA PRO A 120 2.19 -16.55 -15.55
C PRO A 120 2.70 -17.98 -15.72
N ARG A 121 3.65 -18.38 -14.88
CA ARG A 121 3.89 -19.79 -14.67
C ARG A 121 2.66 -20.32 -13.95
N THR A 122 1.62 -20.65 -14.71
CA THR A 122 0.43 -21.31 -14.17
C THR A 122 0.90 -22.63 -13.59
N ASN A 123 0.84 -22.73 -12.29
CA ASN A 123 1.01 -24.04 -11.67
C ASN A 123 -0.26 -24.84 -12.02
N PRO A 124 -0.16 -25.97 -12.73
CA PRO A 124 -1.31 -26.76 -13.12
C PRO A 124 -2.04 -27.46 -11.96
N ASN A 125 -1.60 -27.21 -10.72
CA ASN A 125 -2.31 -27.74 -9.56
C ASN A 125 -3.07 -26.58 -8.87
N PRO A 126 -4.26 -26.19 -9.38
CA PRO A 126 -5.14 -25.32 -8.63
C PRO A 126 -5.40 -26.02 -7.29
N LEU A 127 -5.46 -25.26 -6.21
CA LEU A 127 -5.93 -25.76 -4.93
C LEU A 127 -7.34 -26.29 -5.17
N ALA A 128 -7.49 -27.62 -5.32
CA ALA A 128 -8.74 -28.25 -5.78
C ALA A 128 -9.95 -27.90 -4.88
N SER A 129 -9.70 -27.43 -3.65
CA SER A 129 -10.70 -27.05 -2.67
C SER A 129 -10.86 -25.54 -2.49
N VAL A 130 -10.09 -24.70 -3.20
CA VAL A 130 -10.09 -23.22 -3.01
C VAL A 130 -10.44 -22.52 -4.32
N GLN A 131 -11.53 -21.77 -4.31
CA GLN A 131 -11.91 -20.90 -5.41
C GLN A 131 -11.43 -19.46 -5.11
N VAL A 132 -10.67 -18.88 -6.05
CA VAL A 132 -10.30 -17.46 -5.98
C VAL A 132 -11.11 -16.70 -7.02
N ARG A 133 -11.82 -15.66 -6.57
CA ARG A 133 -12.60 -14.79 -7.46
C ARG A 133 -12.58 -13.35 -6.96
N ARG A 134 -12.94 -12.43 -7.84
CA ARG A 134 -13.22 -11.05 -7.44
C ARG A 134 -14.46 -11.03 -6.54
N LEU A 135 -14.41 -10.22 -5.49
CA LEU A 135 -15.56 -9.95 -4.63
C LEU A 135 -16.48 -8.94 -5.31
N GLU A 136 -17.77 -9.10 -5.08
CA GLU A 136 -18.84 -8.24 -5.55
C GLU A 136 -19.48 -7.51 -4.35
N ARG A 137 -20.31 -6.50 -4.60
CA ARG A 137 -20.99 -5.74 -3.53
C ARG A 137 -21.76 -6.64 -2.56
N SER A 138 -22.34 -7.72 -3.05
CA SER A 138 -23.04 -8.74 -2.24
C SER A 138 -22.13 -9.48 -1.25
N ASP A 139 -20.79 -9.47 -1.48
CA ASP A 139 -19.82 -10.10 -0.59
C ASP A 139 -19.40 -9.21 0.59
N HIS A 140 -19.87 -7.96 0.66
CA HIS A 140 -19.49 -7.03 1.73
C HIS A 140 -19.70 -7.61 3.14
N PRO A 141 -20.85 -8.23 3.49
CA PRO A 141 -21.03 -8.85 4.81
C PRO A 141 -20.04 -9.99 5.04
N THR A 142 -19.69 -10.75 4.01
CA THR A 142 -18.72 -11.85 4.09
C THR A 142 -17.30 -11.32 4.36
N LEU A 143 -16.93 -10.22 3.73
CA LEU A 143 -15.63 -9.57 3.95
C LEU A 143 -15.55 -8.98 5.37
N ALA A 144 -16.58 -8.30 5.83
CA ALA A 144 -16.64 -7.76 7.18
C ALA A 144 -16.51 -8.86 8.23
N ALA A 145 -17.32 -9.92 8.12
CA ALA A 145 -17.26 -11.08 9.01
C ALA A 145 -15.91 -11.82 8.92
N PHE A 146 -15.25 -11.82 7.75
CA PHE A 146 -13.90 -12.33 7.61
C PHE A 146 -12.91 -11.51 8.44
N ALA A 147 -12.97 -10.20 8.38
CA ALA A 147 -12.08 -9.31 9.13
C ALA A 147 -12.28 -9.43 10.65
N GLU A 148 -13.53 -9.47 11.11
CA GLU A 148 -13.88 -9.53 12.53
C GLU A 148 -13.44 -10.82 13.24
N ARG A 149 -13.48 -11.97 12.55
CA ARG A 149 -13.13 -13.26 13.16
C ARG A 149 -11.64 -13.56 13.23
N GLN A 150 -10.80 -12.69 12.70
CA GLN A 150 -9.36 -12.95 12.69
C GLN A 150 -8.72 -12.65 14.05
N SER A 151 -7.90 -13.56 14.54
CA SER A 151 -7.07 -13.36 15.74
C SER A 151 -5.82 -12.51 15.46
N ASP A 152 -5.31 -12.57 14.22
CA ASP A 152 -4.21 -11.73 13.76
C ASP A 152 -4.75 -10.38 13.27
N PRO A 153 -4.00 -9.29 13.44
CA PRO A 153 -4.40 -8.00 12.88
C PRO A 153 -4.58 -8.10 11.36
N VAL A 154 -5.80 -7.95 10.88
CA VAL A 154 -6.08 -7.67 9.47
C VAL A 154 -5.74 -6.21 9.16
N PRO A 155 -5.47 -5.87 7.91
CA PRO A 155 -5.40 -4.46 7.52
C PRO A 155 -6.64 -3.72 8.01
N ALA A 156 -6.43 -2.62 8.75
CA ALA A 156 -7.51 -1.91 9.47
C ALA A 156 -8.61 -1.37 8.54
N GLU A 157 -8.31 -1.25 7.26
CA GLU A 157 -9.24 -0.81 6.23
C GLU A 157 -10.25 -1.88 5.79
N TYR A 158 -9.96 -3.20 5.99
CA TYR A 158 -10.80 -4.28 5.46
C TYR A 158 -12.28 -4.20 5.87
N PRO A 159 -12.64 -3.85 7.12
CA PRO A 159 -14.03 -3.72 7.51
C PRO A 159 -14.80 -2.61 6.78
N ASN A 160 -14.07 -1.64 6.20
CA ASN A 160 -14.64 -0.47 5.56
C ASN A 160 -14.51 -0.49 4.02
N LEU A 161 -13.98 -1.57 3.44
CA LEU A 161 -13.90 -1.72 1.99
C LEU A 161 -15.26 -2.08 1.41
N ASP A 162 -15.64 -1.43 0.32
CA ASP A 162 -16.81 -1.79 -0.48
C ASP A 162 -16.38 -2.61 -1.71
N PRO A 163 -16.63 -3.93 -1.76
CA PRO A 163 -16.30 -4.74 -2.94
C PRO A 163 -16.98 -4.30 -4.23
N GLY A 164 -18.01 -3.43 -4.14
CA GLY A 164 -18.63 -2.82 -5.32
C GLY A 164 -17.76 -1.73 -5.97
N GLU A 165 -16.93 -1.07 -5.19
CA GLU A 165 -16.02 0.01 -5.61
C GLU A 165 -14.57 -0.42 -5.56
N ASP A 166 -14.17 -1.12 -4.49
CA ASP A 166 -12.82 -1.62 -4.29
C ASP A 166 -12.58 -2.92 -5.09
N TRP A 167 -11.41 -3.02 -5.70
CA TRP A 167 -11.01 -4.26 -6.37
C TRP A 167 -10.36 -5.21 -5.38
N ILE A 168 -11.15 -6.19 -4.94
CA ILE A 168 -10.76 -7.18 -3.95
C ILE A 168 -10.96 -8.57 -4.55
N TRP A 169 -9.98 -9.44 -4.38
CA TRP A 169 -10.11 -10.87 -4.67
C TRP A 169 -10.16 -11.64 -3.36
N GLY A 170 -11.12 -12.55 -3.26
CA GLY A 170 -11.31 -13.44 -2.15
C GLY A 170 -11.00 -14.88 -2.50
N ALA A 171 -10.37 -15.61 -1.59
CA ALA A 171 -10.19 -17.04 -1.66
C ALA A 171 -11.25 -17.74 -0.79
N PHE A 172 -12.03 -18.61 -1.40
CA PHE A 172 -13.13 -19.34 -0.73
C PHE A 172 -12.79 -20.82 -0.64
N GLU A 173 -12.99 -21.38 0.52
CA GLU A 173 -12.91 -22.82 0.79
C GLU A 173 -14.23 -23.28 1.40
N GLN A 174 -14.92 -24.23 0.76
CA GLN A 174 -16.25 -24.69 1.19
C GLN A 174 -17.24 -23.54 1.41
N GLY A 175 -17.21 -22.53 0.55
CA GLY A 175 -18.05 -21.34 0.65
C GLY A 175 -17.63 -20.31 1.71
N LYS A 176 -16.62 -20.57 2.52
CA LYS A 176 -16.08 -19.66 3.53
C LYS A 176 -14.92 -18.84 2.96
N LEU A 177 -14.93 -17.53 3.14
CA LEU A 177 -13.80 -16.66 2.80
C LEU A 177 -12.63 -16.93 3.76
N VAL A 178 -11.49 -17.36 3.22
CA VAL A 178 -10.28 -17.75 3.98
C VAL A 178 -9.06 -16.90 3.64
N GLY A 179 -9.17 -15.98 2.70
CA GLY A 179 -8.10 -15.04 2.39
C GLY A 179 -8.56 -13.97 1.42
N ALA A 180 -7.87 -12.84 1.40
CA ALA A 180 -8.15 -11.73 0.50
C ALA A 180 -6.89 -10.96 0.11
N ILE A 181 -6.98 -10.23 -1.01
CA ILE A 181 -6.02 -9.25 -1.51
C ILE A 181 -6.79 -8.13 -2.19
N ARG A 182 -6.28 -6.89 -2.16
CA ARG A 182 -6.89 -5.78 -2.88
C ARG A 182 -5.90 -5.06 -3.81
N ALA A 183 -6.42 -4.41 -4.85
CA ALA A 183 -5.72 -3.37 -5.57
C ALA A 183 -6.07 -2.03 -4.92
N ALA A 184 -5.15 -1.53 -4.08
CA ALA A 184 -5.33 -0.30 -3.30
C ALA A 184 -5.28 0.96 -4.19
N VAL A 185 -4.50 0.91 -5.27
CA VAL A 185 -4.38 1.95 -6.28
C VAL A 185 -4.47 1.31 -7.66
N ARG A 186 -5.21 1.93 -8.58
CA ARG A 186 -5.39 1.46 -9.96
C ARG A 186 -5.28 2.64 -10.93
N LEU A 187 -4.05 2.99 -11.28
CA LEU A 187 -3.77 3.94 -12.34
C LEU A 187 -3.72 3.23 -13.71
N THR A 188 -3.67 4.01 -14.77
CA THR A 188 -3.67 3.50 -16.16
C THR A 188 -2.45 2.67 -16.52
N ASP A 189 -1.34 2.83 -15.81
CA ASP A 189 -0.06 2.20 -16.10
C ASP A 189 0.50 1.37 -14.93
N VAL A 190 0.03 1.63 -13.70
CA VAL A 190 0.46 0.91 -12.49
C VAL A 190 -0.67 0.63 -11.52
N TRP A 191 -0.63 -0.54 -10.89
CA TRP A 191 -1.45 -0.86 -9.73
C TRP A 191 -0.57 -1.08 -8.50
N LEU A 192 -1.04 -0.62 -7.34
CA LEU A 192 -0.50 -1.05 -6.06
C LEU A 192 -1.45 -2.07 -5.45
N VAL A 193 -0.97 -3.31 -5.30
CA VAL A 193 -1.71 -4.35 -4.59
C VAL A 193 -1.22 -4.46 -3.15
N GLY A 194 -2.13 -4.81 -2.26
CA GLY A 194 -1.78 -4.89 -0.84
C GLY A 194 -2.83 -5.61 -0.02
N GLY A 195 -2.64 -5.59 1.30
CA GLY A 195 -3.56 -6.23 2.22
C GLY A 195 -3.67 -7.75 2.03
N VAL A 196 -2.63 -8.42 1.53
CA VAL A 196 -2.66 -9.89 1.38
C VAL A 196 -2.79 -10.52 2.76
N PHE A 197 -3.94 -11.07 3.01
CA PHE A 197 -4.21 -11.75 4.28
C PHE A 197 -4.80 -13.14 4.03
N VAL A 198 -4.33 -14.13 4.78
CA VAL A 198 -4.85 -15.50 4.78
C VAL A 198 -5.12 -15.90 6.22
N ASP A 199 -6.31 -16.43 6.46
CA ASP A 199 -6.71 -17.01 7.75
C ASP A 199 -5.58 -17.89 8.32
N PRO A 200 -5.11 -17.67 9.55
CA PRO A 200 -4.02 -18.44 10.15
C PRO A 200 -4.15 -19.95 9.98
N ALA A 201 -5.37 -20.50 10.16
CA ALA A 201 -5.64 -21.92 10.02
C ALA A 201 -5.51 -22.44 8.57
N SER A 202 -5.53 -21.54 7.58
CA SER A 202 -5.45 -21.88 6.15
C SER A 202 -4.09 -21.55 5.51
N ARG A 203 -3.12 -21.07 6.30
CA ARG A 203 -1.77 -20.74 5.83
C ARG A 203 -0.96 -21.98 5.41
N GLY A 204 0.12 -21.76 4.68
CA GLY A 204 1.01 -22.82 4.22
C GLY A 204 0.51 -23.66 3.03
N ARG A 205 -0.74 -23.45 2.61
CA ARG A 205 -1.44 -24.23 1.58
C ARG A 205 -1.44 -23.59 0.19
N GLY A 206 -0.71 -22.49 -0.01
CA GLY A 206 -0.61 -21.81 -1.31
C GLY A 206 -1.70 -20.77 -1.58
N ILE A 207 -2.63 -20.51 -0.66
CA ILE A 207 -3.75 -19.58 -0.86
C ILE A 207 -3.27 -18.15 -1.15
N GLY A 208 -2.28 -17.66 -0.39
CA GLY A 208 -1.68 -16.35 -0.66
C GLY A 208 -1.05 -16.23 -2.04
N ARG A 209 -0.46 -17.33 -2.55
CA ARG A 209 0.05 -17.41 -3.90
C ARG A 209 -1.08 -17.27 -4.92
N ALA A 210 -2.15 -18.05 -4.77
CA ALA A 210 -3.29 -18.03 -5.67
C ALA A 210 -3.95 -16.64 -5.75
N LEU A 211 -4.09 -15.97 -4.61
CA LEU A 211 -4.61 -14.58 -4.54
C LEU A 211 -3.74 -13.62 -5.36
N VAL A 212 -2.43 -13.64 -5.15
CA VAL A 212 -1.50 -12.74 -5.88
C VAL A 212 -1.46 -13.08 -7.36
N GLU A 213 -1.44 -14.37 -7.74
CA GLU A 213 -1.50 -14.81 -9.13
C GLU A 213 -2.78 -14.30 -9.83
N THR A 214 -3.94 -14.37 -9.16
CA THR A 214 -5.20 -13.86 -9.71
C THR A 214 -5.16 -12.34 -9.94
N ALA A 215 -4.63 -11.58 -8.97
CA ALA A 215 -4.45 -10.14 -9.13
C ALA A 215 -3.48 -9.81 -10.28
N LEU A 216 -2.38 -10.58 -10.44
CA LEU A 216 -1.45 -10.43 -11.55
C LEU A 216 -2.07 -10.76 -12.90
N VAL A 217 -2.97 -11.75 -13.00
CA VAL A 217 -3.70 -12.04 -14.24
C VAL A 217 -4.53 -10.83 -14.63
N SER A 218 -5.34 -10.29 -13.71
CA SER A 218 -6.16 -9.10 -13.98
C SER A 218 -5.32 -7.87 -14.37
N ALA A 219 -4.17 -7.69 -13.74
CA ALA A 219 -3.27 -6.59 -14.08
C ALA A 219 -2.65 -6.73 -15.48
N ARG A 220 -2.34 -7.97 -15.90
CA ARG A 220 -1.84 -8.24 -17.25
C ARG A 220 -2.88 -7.99 -18.31
N GLU A 221 -4.14 -8.38 -18.07
CA GLU A 221 -5.26 -8.06 -18.95
C GLU A 221 -5.41 -6.55 -19.13
N ALA A 222 -5.21 -5.79 -18.03
CA ALA A 222 -5.15 -4.32 -18.05
C ALA A 222 -3.84 -3.75 -18.62
N ARG A 223 -2.82 -4.57 -18.87
CA ARG A 223 -1.48 -4.18 -19.36
C ARG A 223 -0.73 -3.22 -18.42
N VAL A 224 -0.92 -3.36 -17.12
CA VAL A 224 -0.30 -2.51 -16.10
C VAL A 224 0.80 -3.25 -15.33
N ARG A 225 1.77 -2.49 -14.85
CA ARG A 225 2.77 -2.97 -13.88
C ARG A 225 2.15 -3.07 -12.49
N VAL A 226 2.61 -4.03 -11.69
CA VAL A 226 2.10 -4.22 -10.33
C VAL A 226 3.20 -3.96 -9.31
N GLY A 227 2.94 -3.06 -8.38
CA GLY A 227 3.78 -2.85 -7.20
C GLY A 227 3.10 -3.33 -5.93
N LEU A 228 3.91 -3.66 -4.94
CA LEU A 228 3.46 -3.89 -3.57
C LEU A 228 4.54 -3.49 -2.57
N TYR A 229 4.11 -3.15 -1.35
CA TYR A 229 5.01 -2.95 -0.24
C TYR A 229 4.99 -4.16 0.69
N VAL A 230 6.17 -4.63 1.08
CA VAL A 230 6.33 -5.72 2.05
C VAL A 230 7.38 -5.37 3.08
N ARG A 231 7.15 -5.72 4.33
CA ARG A 231 8.18 -5.58 5.38
C ARG A 231 9.37 -6.47 5.06
N GLU A 232 10.57 -5.91 5.22
CA GLU A 232 11.82 -6.61 4.91
C GLU A 232 12.01 -7.88 5.76
N ASP A 233 11.52 -7.90 7.00
CA ASP A 233 11.58 -9.04 7.92
C ASP A 233 10.57 -10.15 7.61
N ARG A 234 9.59 -9.93 6.74
CA ARG A 234 8.59 -10.93 6.34
C ARG A 234 9.12 -11.87 5.25
N LEU A 235 10.13 -12.67 5.59
CA LEU A 235 10.86 -13.51 4.64
C LEU A 235 9.96 -14.45 3.82
N ALA A 236 8.92 -15.04 4.43
CA ALA A 236 8.01 -15.95 3.74
C ALA A 236 7.22 -15.22 2.64
N ALA A 237 6.72 -14.01 2.91
CA ALA A 237 6.00 -13.19 1.95
C ALA A 237 6.94 -12.71 0.82
N ARG A 238 8.15 -12.26 1.15
CA ARG A 238 9.16 -11.85 0.16
C ARG A 238 9.47 -12.98 -0.81
N ARG A 239 9.78 -14.18 -0.30
CA ARG A 239 10.04 -15.37 -1.14
C ARG A 239 8.85 -15.72 -2.04
N LEU A 240 7.62 -15.53 -1.55
CA LEU A 240 6.42 -15.72 -2.36
C LEU A 240 6.41 -14.74 -3.54
N TYR A 241 6.58 -13.45 -3.29
CA TYR A 241 6.56 -12.41 -4.32
C TYR A 241 7.70 -12.56 -5.32
N GLU A 242 8.93 -12.85 -4.85
CA GLU A 242 10.09 -13.09 -5.71
C GLU A 242 9.87 -14.28 -6.67
N ARG A 243 9.24 -15.38 -6.19
CA ARG A 243 8.85 -16.53 -7.04
C ARG A 243 7.78 -16.17 -8.08
N LEU A 244 6.94 -15.18 -7.79
CA LEU A 244 5.93 -14.68 -8.72
C LEU A 244 6.48 -13.61 -9.67
N GLY A 245 7.79 -13.36 -9.65
CA GLY A 245 8.47 -12.46 -10.57
C GLY A 245 8.57 -11.02 -10.10
N PHE A 246 8.20 -10.71 -8.86
CA PHE A 246 8.45 -9.40 -8.29
C PHE A 246 9.94 -9.19 -8.02
N ARG A 247 10.41 -7.96 -8.20
CA ARG A 247 11.79 -7.54 -7.93
C ARG A 247 11.81 -6.31 -7.02
N PRO A 248 12.75 -6.20 -6.08
CA PRO A 248 12.91 -5.02 -5.26
C PRO A 248 13.38 -3.83 -6.11
N THR A 249 12.69 -2.71 -5.99
CA THR A 249 12.99 -1.47 -6.73
C THR A 249 13.15 -0.27 -5.82
N GLY A 250 12.72 -0.35 -4.57
CA GLY A 250 12.82 0.76 -3.63
C GLY A 250 12.68 0.33 -2.18
N ARG A 251 13.05 1.25 -1.29
CA ARG A 251 12.95 1.09 0.16
C ARG A 251 12.29 2.31 0.78
N ARG A 252 11.54 2.10 1.84
CA ARG A 252 10.93 3.14 2.69
C ARG A 252 11.05 2.73 4.14
N THR A 253 11.08 3.68 5.04
CA THR A 253 10.91 3.42 6.47
C THR A 253 9.46 3.67 6.87
N TRP A 254 8.86 2.69 7.48
CA TRP A 254 7.59 2.83 8.18
C TRP A 254 7.87 3.17 9.62
N LEU A 255 7.33 4.28 10.09
CA LEU A 255 7.45 4.75 11.46
C LEU A 255 6.07 4.72 12.12
N ASP A 256 5.87 3.82 13.08
CA ASP A 256 4.69 3.86 13.93
C ASP A 256 4.95 4.84 15.10
N LEU A 257 4.30 5.97 15.03
CA LEU A 257 4.35 7.06 16.02
C LEU A 257 3.03 7.05 16.82
N GLY A 258 2.64 5.90 17.39
CA GLY A 258 1.44 5.72 18.18
C GLY A 258 1.42 6.61 19.45
N ALA A 259 0.24 6.86 20.02
CA ALA A 259 0.12 7.43 21.35
C ALA A 259 0.58 6.36 22.36
N GLY A 260 1.74 6.54 22.99
CA GLY A 260 2.14 5.72 24.15
C GLY A 260 3.19 4.65 23.89
N PHE A 261 4.18 4.86 23.03
CA PHE A 261 5.46 4.20 23.23
C PHE A 261 6.22 4.97 24.33
N ALA A 262 6.07 4.51 25.58
CA ALA A 262 7.14 4.70 26.54
C ALA A 262 8.36 3.88 26.08
N PRO A 263 9.60 4.37 26.24
CA PRO A 263 10.82 3.71 25.79
C PRO A 263 10.99 2.32 26.41
#